data_c5c672df516eaffef6204558994183e9
#
_entry.id   c5c672df516eaffef6204558994183e9
#
_cell.length_a   1.000
_cell.length_b   1.000
_cell.length_c   1.000
_cell.angle_alpha   90.00
_cell.angle_beta   90.00
_cell.angle_gamma   90.00
#
_symmetry.space_group_name_H-M   'P 1'
#
loop_
_entity.id
_entity.type
_entity.pdbx_description
1 polymer ?
#
loop_
_entity_poly.entity_id
_entity_poly.type
_entity_poly.pdbx_seq_one_letter_code
_entity_poly.pdbx_strand_id
1 'polypeptide(L)'
;MKYLFIILLFVYSYSNEPELQQVPIQNKQPEINSAEQQKQADINNSFITKYEYGKMLYNNPRGIGCNSCHGNDARGRKMVDFKQQLKDKKTYNCSLIIPDIKSIDYQTFSTKVNSKKNPNVKFEKEQVCEKLIYYANVMPTYFLVEEEIEAIYYYIQNLK
;
A
#
# COMPACT_ATOMS: atom_id res chain seq x y z
N MET A 1 63.28 29.17 -20.28
CA MET A 1 63.39 27.91 -21.05
C MET A 1 63.52 26.62 -20.19
N LYS A 2 63.26 26.63 -18.92
CA LYS A 2 63.30 25.39 -18.06
C LYS A 2 61.94 24.71 -17.88
N TYR A 3 60.84 25.37 -18.16
CA TYR A 3 59.51 24.81 -17.98
C TYR A 3 58.92 24.11 -19.23
N LEU A 4 59.52 24.33 -20.39
CA LEU A 4 59.05 23.71 -21.62
C LEU A 4 59.38 22.21 -21.72
N PHE A 5 60.44 21.76 -21.02
CA PHE A 5 60.88 20.36 -21.00
C PHE A 5 60.01 19.46 -20.09
N ILE A 6 59.38 20.04 -19.07
CA ILE A 6 58.57 19.27 -18.11
C ILE A 6 57.21 18.91 -18.74
N ILE A 7 56.64 19.78 -19.60
CA ILE A 7 55.35 19.52 -20.26
C ILE A 7 55.50 18.42 -21.32
N LEU A 8 56.63 18.29 -21.99
CA LEU A 8 56.86 17.25 -22.98
C LEU A 8 57.01 15.83 -22.39
N LEU A 9 57.43 15.70 -21.15
CA LEU A 9 57.53 14.39 -20.49
C LEU A 9 56.17 13.88 -19.97
N PHE A 10 55.23 14.79 -19.70
CA PHE A 10 53.86 14.39 -19.26
C PHE A 10 52.99 13.91 -20.42
N VAL A 11 53.27 14.36 -21.66
CA VAL A 11 52.52 13.92 -22.83
C VAL A 11 52.94 12.52 -23.30
N TYR A 12 54.19 12.11 -23.02
CA TYR A 12 54.69 10.78 -23.42
C TYR A 12 54.24 9.64 -22.49
N SER A 13 53.72 9.95 -21.32
CA SER A 13 53.27 8.93 -20.36
C SER A 13 51.82 8.50 -20.56
N TYR A 14 51.09 9.13 -21.47
CA TYR A 14 49.66 8.85 -21.71
C TYR A 14 49.39 7.96 -22.93
N SER A 15 50.43 7.43 -23.60
CA SER A 15 50.25 6.70 -24.85
C SER A 15 50.41 5.17 -24.76
N ASN A 16 50.39 4.60 -23.57
CA ASN A 16 50.43 3.16 -23.41
C ASN A 16 49.24 2.68 -22.55
N GLU A 17 48.05 2.93 -23.00
CA GLU A 17 46.89 2.13 -22.56
C GLU A 17 46.95 0.81 -23.34
N PRO A 18 46.91 -0.36 -22.64
CA PRO A 18 46.83 -1.63 -23.35
C PRO A 18 45.46 -1.70 -24.01
N GLU A 19 45.47 -1.86 -25.32
CA GLU A 19 44.30 -2.14 -26.16
C GLU A 19 43.58 -3.35 -25.58
N LEU A 20 42.45 -3.09 -24.90
CA LEU A 20 41.52 -4.13 -24.44
C LEU A 20 40.98 -4.80 -25.72
N GLN A 21 41.52 -5.98 -26.03
CA GLN A 21 40.95 -6.86 -27.04
C GLN A 21 39.47 -7.04 -26.72
N GLN A 22 38.62 -6.44 -27.55
CA GLN A 22 37.19 -6.68 -27.55
C GLN A 22 36.99 -8.15 -27.91
N VAL A 23 36.81 -8.99 -26.90
CA VAL A 23 36.26 -10.33 -27.07
C VAL A 23 34.86 -10.14 -27.65
N PRO A 24 34.53 -10.68 -28.81
CA PRO A 24 33.19 -10.59 -29.32
C PRO A 24 32.27 -11.34 -28.34
N ILE A 25 31.49 -10.59 -27.58
CA ILE A 25 30.38 -11.14 -26.80
C ILE A 25 29.40 -11.66 -27.84
N GLN A 26 29.50 -12.93 -28.17
CA GLN A 26 28.40 -13.63 -28.83
C GLN A 26 27.25 -13.61 -27.83
N ASN A 27 26.35 -12.63 -27.99
CA ASN A 27 25.03 -12.64 -27.39
C ASN A 27 24.24 -13.85 -27.96
N LYS A 28 24.64 -15.05 -27.55
CA LYS A 28 23.79 -16.21 -27.65
C LYS A 28 22.81 -16.06 -26.49
N GLN A 29 21.77 -15.27 -26.72
CA GLN A 29 20.62 -15.24 -25.85
C GLN A 29 20.14 -16.69 -25.75
N PRO A 30 20.10 -17.29 -24.55
CA PRO A 30 19.60 -18.66 -24.46
C PRO A 30 18.16 -18.63 -24.98
N GLU A 31 17.87 -19.41 -26.01
CA GLU A 31 16.51 -19.75 -26.41
C GLU A 31 15.88 -20.43 -25.19
N ILE A 32 15.18 -19.63 -24.36
CA ILE A 32 14.38 -20.16 -23.26
C ILE A 32 13.25 -20.91 -23.94
N ASN A 33 13.32 -22.23 -23.86
CA ASN A 33 12.33 -23.12 -24.44
C ASN A 33 10.94 -22.72 -23.93
N SER A 34 9.95 -22.74 -24.83
CA SER A 34 8.55 -22.44 -24.49
C SER A 34 8.05 -23.22 -23.27
N ALA A 35 8.57 -24.43 -23.06
CA ALA A 35 8.31 -25.25 -21.88
C ALA A 35 8.88 -24.66 -20.57
N GLU A 36 10.04 -23.98 -20.59
CA GLU A 36 10.60 -23.32 -19.42
C GLU A 36 9.88 -22.02 -19.10
N GLN A 37 9.44 -21.26 -20.09
CA GLN A 37 8.59 -20.08 -19.91
C GLN A 37 7.24 -20.48 -19.34
N GLN A 38 6.66 -21.57 -19.78
CA GLN A 38 5.40 -22.10 -19.26
C GLN A 38 5.56 -22.58 -17.81
N LYS A 39 6.64 -23.29 -17.51
CA LYS A 39 6.96 -23.74 -16.15
C LYS A 39 7.20 -22.56 -15.19
N GLN A 40 7.85 -21.48 -15.67
CA GLN A 40 8.05 -20.26 -14.89
C GLN A 40 6.73 -19.53 -14.65
N ALA A 41 5.85 -19.49 -15.64
CA ALA A 41 4.49 -18.94 -15.51
C ALA A 41 3.65 -19.79 -14.55
N ASP A 42 3.76 -21.11 -14.60
CA ASP A 42 3.06 -22.03 -13.68
C ASP A 42 3.58 -21.92 -12.25
N ILE A 43 4.90 -21.72 -12.06
CA ILE A 43 5.48 -21.45 -10.75
C ILE A 43 4.96 -20.12 -10.20
N ASN A 44 4.89 -19.07 -11.01
CA ASN A 44 4.34 -17.80 -10.60
C ASN A 44 2.83 -17.85 -10.30
N ASN A 45 2.09 -18.72 -11.00
CA ASN A 45 0.67 -18.97 -10.76
C ASN A 45 0.39 -19.96 -9.62
N SER A 46 1.39 -20.72 -9.15
CA SER A 46 1.23 -21.66 -8.02
C SER A 46 1.37 -21.00 -6.66
N PHE A 47 1.83 -19.74 -6.61
CA PHE A 47 1.79 -18.92 -5.43
C PHE A 47 0.38 -18.38 -5.18
N ILE A 48 0.19 -17.64 -4.12
CA ILE A 48 -1.10 -17.10 -3.70
C ILE A 48 -1.79 -16.29 -4.81
N THR A 49 -3.05 -16.56 -5.07
CA THR A 49 -3.85 -15.76 -6.01
C THR A 49 -4.13 -14.36 -5.45
N LYS A 50 -4.49 -13.37 -6.32
CA LYS A 50 -4.88 -12.03 -5.87
C LYS A 50 -6.03 -12.07 -4.85
N TYR A 51 -6.96 -13.00 -5.02
CA TYR A 51 -8.07 -13.21 -4.09
C TYR A 51 -7.60 -13.71 -2.72
N GLU A 52 -6.75 -14.73 -2.70
CA GLU A 52 -6.21 -15.31 -1.46
C GLU A 52 -5.30 -14.31 -0.72
N TYR A 53 -4.49 -13.57 -1.47
CA TYR A 53 -3.66 -12.50 -0.92
C TYR A 53 -4.53 -11.40 -0.30
N GLY A 54 -5.55 -10.94 -1.00
CA GLY A 54 -6.50 -9.97 -0.50
C GLY A 54 -7.25 -10.48 0.74
N LYS A 55 -7.67 -11.76 0.74
CA LYS A 55 -8.29 -12.42 1.90
C LYS A 55 -7.36 -12.43 3.11
N MET A 56 -6.10 -12.79 2.90
CA MET A 56 -5.09 -12.81 3.96
C MET A 56 -4.93 -11.41 4.57
N LEU A 57 -4.76 -10.40 3.73
CA LEU A 57 -4.59 -9.02 4.16
C LEU A 57 -5.85 -8.44 4.82
N TYR A 58 -7.04 -8.76 4.32
CA TYR A 58 -8.30 -8.32 4.92
C TYR A 58 -8.46 -8.82 6.35
N ASN A 59 -7.99 -10.04 6.63
CA ASN A 59 -8.04 -10.65 7.95
C ASN A 59 -6.83 -10.27 8.84
N ASN A 60 -5.68 -9.98 8.24
CA ASN A 60 -4.46 -9.59 8.98
C ASN A 60 -3.55 -8.70 8.12
N PRO A 61 -3.80 -7.38 8.04
CA PRO A 61 -2.96 -6.43 7.30
C PRO A 61 -1.73 -6.00 8.13
N ARG A 62 -1.08 -6.90 8.82
CA ARG A 62 -0.02 -6.62 9.81
C ARG A 62 -0.52 -5.79 11.01
N GLY A 63 -1.74 -6.05 11.43
CA GLY A 63 -2.40 -5.35 12.53
C GLY A 63 -3.81 -5.86 12.76
N ILE A 64 -4.71 -4.99 13.22
CA ILE A 64 -6.12 -5.33 13.41
C ILE A 64 -6.75 -5.61 12.05
N GLY A 65 -7.32 -6.81 11.88
CA GLY A 65 -8.00 -7.18 10.63
C GLY A 65 -9.21 -6.30 10.31
N CYS A 66 -9.38 -5.98 9.05
CA CYS A 66 -10.53 -5.20 8.56
C CYS A 66 -11.86 -5.88 8.92
N ASN A 67 -11.87 -7.22 8.88
CA ASN A 67 -13.02 -8.05 9.24
C ASN A 67 -13.49 -7.87 10.70
N SER A 68 -12.60 -7.48 11.61
CA SER A 68 -12.92 -7.26 13.03
C SER A 68 -13.97 -6.16 13.21
N CYS A 69 -13.95 -5.15 12.35
CA CYS A 69 -14.90 -4.05 12.36
C CYS A 69 -15.92 -4.15 11.21
N HIS A 70 -15.45 -4.37 9.97
CA HIS A 70 -16.31 -4.37 8.78
C HIS A 70 -17.07 -5.68 8.55
N GLY A 71 -16.81 -6.72 9.35
CA GLY A 71 -17.42 -8.04 9.20
C GLY A 71 -16.72 -8.88 8.12
N ASN A 72 -17.07 -10.16 8.07
CA ASN A 72 -16.52 -11.08 7.06
C ASN A 72 -17.10 -10.83 5.66
N ASP A 73 -18.23 -10.14 5.60
CA ASP A 73 -18.97 -9.78 4.39
C ASP A 73 -18.66 -8.35 3.90
N ALA A 74 -17.84 -7.62 4.64
CA ALA A 74 -17.45 -6.23 4.37
C ALA A 74 -18.61 -5.21 4.36
N ARG A 75 -19.78 -5.58 4.92
CA ARG A 75 -20.98 -4.72 4.97
C ARG A 75 -21.04 -3.80 6.17
N GLY A 76 -20.04 -3.89 7.04
CA GLY A 76 -20.02 -3.10 8.26
C GLY A 76 -21.07 -3.53 9.27
N ARG A 77 -21.17 -2.81 10.36
CA ARG A 77 -22.15 -3.07 11.42
C ARG A 77 -22.22 -1.96 12.44
N LYS A 78 -23.30 -1.92 13.18
CA LYS A 78 -23.35 -1.13 14.40
C LYS A 78 -22.52 -1.81 15.50
N MET A 79 -21.54 -1.09 16.06
CA MET A 79 -20.63 -1.61 17.07
C MET A 79 -21.16 -1.37 18.48
N VAL A 80 -21.51 -0.13 18.81
CA VAL A 80 -21.89 0.25 20.17
C VAL A 80 -22.73 1.51 20.19
N ASP A 81 -23.68 1.56 21.10
CA ASP A 81 -24.35 2.79 21.53
C ASP A 81 -23.70 3.33 22.80
N PHE A 82 -23.52 4.63 22.88
CA PHE A 82 -22.95 5.27 24.05
C PHE A 82 -23.59 6.64 24.30
N LYS A 83 -23.46 7.13 25.54
CA LYS A 83 -23.96 8.44 25.93
C LYS A 83 -22.79 9.37 26.22
N GLN A 84 -22.87 10.57 25.67
CA GLN A 84 -21.91 11.64 25.95
C GLN A 84 -22.62 12.80 26.66
N GLN A 85 -22.19 13.10 27.86
CA GLN A 85 -22.66 14.29 28.57
C GLN A 85 -21.63 15.41 28.42
N LEU A 86 -22.08 16.59 28.04
CA LEU A 86 -21.28 17.80 27.97
C LEU A 86 -21.23 18.51 29.32
N LYS A 87 -20.36 19.51 29.43
CA LYS A 87 -20.20 20.34 30.65
C LYS A 87 -21.47 21.09 31.05
N ASP A 88 -22.32 21.41 30.09
CA ASP A 88 -23.63 22.04 30.27
C ASP A 88 -24.73 21.05 30.71
N LYS A 89 -24.35 19.80 31.05
CA LYS A 89 -25.21 18.69 31.45
C LYS A 89 -26.11 18.16 30.32
N LYS A 90 -26.01 18.67 29.10
CA LYS A 90 -26.73 18.12 27.93
C LYS A 90 -26.18 16.76 27.56
N THR A 91 -27.05 15.78 27.36
CA THR A 91 -26.69 14.42 27.04
C THR A 91 -27.03 14.09 25.58
N TYR A 92 -26.09 13.48 24.85
CA TYR A 92 -26.23 13.01 23.48
C TYR A 92 -26.17 11.48 23.46
N ASN A 93 -27.11 10.87 22.75
CA ASN A 93 -27.08 9.43 22.45
C ASN A 93 -26.33 9.24 21.13
N CYS A 94 -25.23 8.53 21.17
CA CYS A 94 -24.33 8.31 20.03
C CYS A 94 -24.30 6.83 19.66
N SER A 95 -24.07 6.54 18.40
CA SER A 95 -23.85 5.17 17.90
C SER A 95 -22.57 5.15 17.07
N LEU A 96 -21.71 4.19 17.35
CA LEU A 96 -20.60 3.88 16.49
C LEU A 96 -21.06 2.88 15.43
N ILE A 97 -21.12 3.33 14.18
CA ILE A 97 -21.52 2.53 13.03
C ILE A 97 -20.31 2.40 12.12
N ILE A 98 -19.93 1.17 11.81
CA ILE A 98 -18.89 0.85 10.84
C ILE A 98 -19.55 0.78 9.46
N PRO A 99 -19.04 1.52 8.46
CA PRO A 99 -19.69 1.59 7.15
C PRO A 99 -19.53 0.30 6.35
N ASP A 100 -20.47 0.08 5.42
CA ASP A 100 -20.35 -0.88 4.33
C ASP A 100 -19.22 -0.42 3.39
N ILE A 101 -18.22 -1.28 3.21
CA ILE A 101 -17.08 -1.02 2.30
C ILE A 101 -17.16 -1.90 1.04
N LYS A 102 -18.13 -2.79 0.94
CA LYS A 102 -18.37 -3.60 -0.26
C LYS A 102 -18.95 -2.78 -1.40
N SER A 103 -19.71 -1.75 -1.07
CA SER A 103 -20.45 -0.93 -2.04
C SER A 103 -19.71 0.33 -2.49
N ILE A 104 -18.50 0.60 -1.96
CA ILE A 104 -17.73 1.80 -2.32
C ILE A 104 -16.83 1.54 -3.54
N ASP A 105 -16.52 2.61 -4.28
CA ASP A 105 -15.57 2.55 -5.39
C ASP A 105 -14.11 2.46 -4.91
N TYR A 106 -13.23 2.02 -5.82
CA TYR A 106 -11.80 1.85 -5.52
C TYR A 106 -11.11 3.13 -5.03
N GLN A 107 -11.40 4.26 -5.68
CA GLN A 107 -10.77 5.54 -5.35
C GLN A 107 -11.09 5.96 -3.92
N THR A 108 -12.36 5.82 -3.53
CA THR A 108 -12.82 6.10 -2.16
C THR A 108 -12.17 5.13 -1.17
N PHE A 109 -12.12 3.83 -1.52
CA PHE A 109 -11.49 2.80 -0.68
C PHE A 109 -10.01 3.09 -0.44
N SER A 110 -9.20 3.24 -1.50
CA SER A 110 -7.76 3.45 -1.42
C SER A 110 -7.41 4.72 -0.64
N THR A 111 -8.14 5.81 -0.90
CA THR A 111 -7.96 7.07 -0.17
C THR A 111 -8.23 6.91 1.32
N LYS A 112 -9.23 6.12 1.72
CA LYS A 112 -9.61 5.93 3.13
C LYS A 112 -8.66 5.04 3.89
N VAL A 113 -8.16 3.96 3.27
CA VAL A 113 -7.28 2.98 3.92
C VAL A 113 -5.97 3.61 4.39
N ASN A 114 -5.33 4.43 3.56
CA ASN A 114 -4.05 5.08 3.86
C ASN A 114 -4.21 6.56 4.32
N SER A 115 -5.44 7.03 4.53
CA SER A 115 -5.64 8.44 4.90
C SER A 115 -5.17 8.73 6.32
N LYS A 116 -4.38 9.78 6.45
CA LYS A 116 -4.13 10.41 7.74
C LYS A 116 -5.31 11.33 8.08
N LYS A 117 -5.75 11.31 9.32
CA LYS A 117 -6.79 12.23 9.76
C LYS A 117 -6.33 13.68 9.67
N ASN A 118 -7.19 14.51 9.13
CA ASN A 118 -6.95 15.95 9.10
C ASN A 118 -7.18 16.54 10.53
N PRO A 119 -6.14 17.04 11.21
CA PRO A 119 -6.31 17.60 12.55
C PRO A 119 -7.14 18.88 12.57
N ASN A 120 -7.33 19.53 11.41
CA ASN A 120 -8.00 20.81 11.27
C ASN A 120 -9.47 20.68 10.86
N VAL A 121 -10.07 19.49 10.96
CA VAL A 121 -11.50 19.31 10.69
C VAL A 121 -12.31 20.10 11.73
N LYS A 122 -13.19 20.95 11.24
CA LYS A 122 -14.13 21.70 12.06
C LYS A 122 -15.43 20.93 12.16
N PHE A 123 -16.01 20.89 13.34
CA PHE A 123 -17.31 20.31 13.62
C PHE A 123 -18.24 21.39 14.14
N GLU A 124 -19.48 21.34 13.69
CA GLU A 124 -20.55 22.18 14.25
C GLU A 124 -20.85 21.77 15.70
N LYS A 125 -21.44 22.69 16.46
CA LYS A 125 -21.69 22.49 17.90
C LYS A 125 -22.58 21.25 18.17
N GLU A 126 -23.47 20.96 17.27
CA GLU A 126 -24.43 19.84 17.31
C GLU A 126 -23.81 18.50 16.94
N GLN A 127 -22.68 18.50 16.22
CA GLN A 127 -21.98 17.30 15.73
C GLN A 127 -21.10 16.67 16.83
N VAL A 128 -21.67 16.47 18.01
CA VAL A 128 -20.93 15.96 19.18
C VAL A 128 -20.50 14.51 18.96
N CYS A 129 -21.38 13.66 18.45
CA CYS A 129 -21.10 12.24 18.23
C CYS A 129 -20.06 12.05 17.13
N GLU A 130 -20.20 12.75 16.02
CA GLU A 130 -19.29 12.71 14.88
C GLU A 130 -17.87 13.15 15.30
N LYS A 131 -17.79 14.24 16.05
CA LYS A 131 -16.53 14.74 16.60
C LYS A 131 -15.84 13.73 17.49
N LEU A 132 -16.58 13.10 18.40
CA LEU A 132 -16.04 12.10 19.30
C LEU A 132 -15.52 10.88 18.53
N ILE A 133 -16.32 10.34 17.62
CA ILE A 133 -15.95 9.19 16.78
C ILE A 133 -14.72 9.53 15.93
N TYR A 134 -14.68 10.73 15.35
CA TYR A 134 -13.54 11.18 14.56
C TYR A 134 -12.25 11.17 15.36
N TYR A 135 -12.25 11.77 16.56
CA TYR A 135 -11.04 11.85 17.39
C TYR A 135 -10.70 10.53 18.11
N ALA A 136 -11.66 9.63 18.30
CA ALA A 136 -11.41 8.30 18.87
C ALA A 136 -10.51 7.43 18.00
N ASN A 137 -10.29 7.80 16.73
CA ASN A 137 -9.43 7.08 15.79
C ASN A 137 -9.76 5.58 15.69
N VAL A 138 -11.05 5.27 15.54
CA VAL A 138 -11.56 3.89 15.55
C VAL A 138 -10.96 3.03 14.43
N MET A 139 -10.79 3.61 13.23
CA MET A 139 -10.12 2.93 12.13
C MET A 139 -8.61 3.22 12.20
N PRO A 140 -7.76 2.18 12.36
CA PRO A 140 -6.31 2.35 12.33
C PRO A 140 -5.84 2.90 10.97
N THR A 141 -4.71 3.58 10.96
CA THR A 141 -4.02 3.89 9.71
C THR A 141 -3.13 2.71 9.34
N TYR A 142 -3.32 2.18 8.14
CA TYR A 142 -2.48 1.13 7.59
C TYR A 142 -1.44 1.73 6.65
N PHE A 143 -0.26 1.11 6.59
CA PHE A 143 0.81 1.48 5.66
C PHE A 143 0.90 0.41 4.58
N LEU A 144 -0.15 0.34 3.77
CA LEU A 144 -0.26 -0.63 2.68
C LEU A 144 0.28 -0.02 1.38
N VAL A 145 0.96 -0.85 0.59
CA VAL A 145 1.34 -0.48 -0.78
C VAL A 145 0.15 -0.69 -1.72
N GLU A 146 0.22 -0.12 -2.91
CA GLU A 146 -0.90 -0.10 -3.85
C GLU A 146 -1.40 -1.50 -4.20
N GLU A 147 -0.48 -2.45 -4.43
CA GLU A 147 -0.81 -3.84 -4.74
C GLU A 147 -1.57 -4.55 -3.61
N GLU A 148 -1.26 -4.21 -2.37
CA GLU A 148 -1.97 -4.73 -1.19
C GLU A 148 -3.38 -4.17 -1.10
N ILE A 149 -3.53 -2.86 -1.35
CA ILE A 149 -4.83 -2.18 -1.37
C ILE A 149 -5.71 -2.77 -2.47
N GLU A 150 -5.16 -2.94 -3.68
CA GLU A 150 -5.86 -3.56 -4.80
C GLU A 150 -6.28 -5.00 -4.50
N ALA A 151 -5.41 -5.79 -3.86
CA ALA A 151 -5.73 -7.16 -3.51
C ALA A 151 -6.86 -7.23 -2.49
N ILE A 152 -6.85 -6.38 -1.46
CA ILE A 152 -7.92 -6.29 -0.46
C ILE A 152 -9.23 -5.88 -1.15
N TYR A 153 -9.20 -4.85 -1.99
CA TYR A 153 -10.39 -4.39 -2.71
C TYR A 153 -10.95 -5.48 -3.62
N TYR A 154 -10.08 -6.16 -4.39
CA TYR A 154 -10.48 -7.28 -5.23
C TYR A 154 -11.17 -8.39 -4.42
N TYR A 155 -10.61 -8.75 -3.26
CA TYR A 155 -11.23 -9.72 -2.36
C TYR A 155 -12.62 -9.27 -1.91
N ILE A 156 -12.76 -8.01 -1.43
CA ILE A 156 -14.04 -7.46 -0.96
C ILE A 156 -15.11 -7.51 -2.05
N GLN A 157 -14.76 -7.11 -3.29
CA GLN A 157 -15.71 -7.11 -4.41
C GLN A 157 -16.16 -8.51 -4.83
N ASN A 158 -15.37 -9.55 -4.55
CA ASN A 158 -15.66 -10.94 -4.88
C ASN A 158 -16.20 -11.75 -3.69
N LEU A 159 -16.50 -11.11 -2.56
CA LEU A 159 -17.23 -11.75 -1.46
C LEU A 159 -18.64 -12.14 -1.91
N LYS A 160 -19.06 -13.39 -1.62
CA LYS A 160 -20.40 -13.91 -1.90
C LYS A 160 -21.41 -13.45 -0.86
#